data_41e9d88a09bf97002135bbfe10a18b53
#
_entry.id   41e9d88a09bf97002135bbfe10a18b53
#
_cell.length_a   1.000
_cell.length_b   1.000
_cell.length_c   1.000
_cell.angle_alpha   90.00
_cell.angle_beta   90.00
_cell.angle_gamma   90.00
#
_symmetry.space_group_name_H-M   'P 1'
#
loop_
_entity.id
_entity.type
_entity.pdbx_description
1 polymer ?
#
loop_
_entity_poly.entity_id
_entity_poly.type
_entity_poly.pdbx_seq_one_letter_code
_entity_poly.pdbx_strand_id
1 'polypeptide(L)'
;MNHIRIDLERQLGSIHPHIFGGFAEHLGRCIYGGIYEPGSPLADEQGFRKDVLQALRRLNMPILRYPGGNFVSGYRWMDGVGPVEARPARPELAWETIEPNHFGTNEFIQFCRKLQTEPYLAVNCGDGDMREARDWVEYCNSSQETALTKLRRQHGFEAPHNVRYWSIGNEVDGEWQIGYKTPQEYARAYKEYAKVMRLVDPSIKLVAALISHWEGEFVERTQLLLDHAADFIDYVAVHWYVGNPDNDFGAYMTVSEFLDERLSVTEGLIRAMKLQRGIRRPIAIAVDEWNVWYRARGETLEERRNLEEIYNLEDALVVAMHFNAFVRHAQSVKMANIAQIVNVIAPIFTSREGLFLQTIFHPFELYRRFCGNIALDPFWKGDTFSAGGYTALRTLDVAATLDEAKRSLSVFVVNRSGTDALETTITLDSGFFAGAVEAHVVNGPDIKAVNSFAQPNQVGVHSATLSAQRSHLHATFEPHSVTALVCPLA
;
A
#
# COMPACT_ATOMS: atom_id res chain seq x y z
N MET A 1 -25.85 -18.50 14.15
CA MET A 1 -25.97 -17.10 14.62
C MET A 1 -24.56 -16.52 14.74
N ASN A 2 -24.31 -15.45 14.02
CA ASN A 2 -23.01 -14.81 14.01
C ASN A 2 -22.83 -13.95 15.28
N HIS A 3 -21.63 -14.00 15.84
CA HIS A 3 -21.30 -13.27 17.07
C HIS A 3 -19.86 -12.78 17.02
N ILE A 4 -19.66 -11.47 17.26
CA ILE A 4 -18.37 -10.83 17.39
C ILE A 4 -18.22 -10.35 18.83
N ARG A 5 -17.14 -10.74 19.52
CA ARG A 5 -16.82 -10.31 20.88
C ARG A 5 -15.54 -9.48 20.84
N ILE A 6 -15.55 -8.35 21.49
CA ILE A 6 -14.43 -7.41 21.52
C ILE A 6 -14.12 -7.07 22.98
N ASP A 7 -12.91 -7.37 23.38
CA ASP A 7 -12.32 -6.90 24.61
C ASP A 7 -11.37 -5.74 24.30
N LEU A 8 -11.65 -4.56 24.84
CA LEU A 8 -10.85 -3.35 24.59
C LEU A 8 -9.43 -3.45 25.18
N GLU A 9 -9.20 -4.37 26.12
CA GLU A 9 -7.89 -4.64 26.71
C GLU A 9 -7.04 -5.62 25.88
N ARG A 10 -7.63 -6.37 24.96
CA ARG A 10 -6.92 -7.31 24.08
C ARG A 10 -6.35 -6.59 22.87
N GLN A 11 -5.21 -5.94 23.06
CA GLN A 11 -4.53 -5.16 22.04
C GLN A 11 -3.49 -6.00 21.30
N LEU A 12 -3.53 -6.00 19.97
CA LEU A 12 -2.51 -6.61 19.09
C LEU A 12 -1.29 -5.71 18.91
N GLY A 13 -1.49 -4.39 18.95
CA GLY A 13 -0.42 -3.41 18.83
C GLY A 13 -0.88 -2.09 18.22
N SER A 14 0.07 -1.15 18.10
CA SER A 14 -0.19 0.14 17.48
C SER A 14 -0.23 0.02 15.95
N ILE A 15 -1.26 0.58 15.35
CA ILE A 15 -1.38 0.71 13.90
C ILE A 15 -0.54 1.90 13.44
N HIS A 16 0.40 1.63 12.52
CA HIS A 16 1.17 2.72 11.92
C HIS A 16 0.38 3.31 10.76
N PRO A 17 0.25 4.63 10.64
CA PRO A 17 -0.53 5.24 9.56
C PRO A 17 -0.04 4.86 8.16
N HIS A 18 1.23 4.55 7.97
CA HIS A 18 1.81 4.16 6.68
C HIS A 18 1.26 2.84 6.10
N ILE A 19 0.41 2.09 6.80
CA ILE A 19 -0.33 0.98 6.18
C ILE A 19 -1.36 1.45 5.14
N PHE A 20 -1.61 2.75 5.05
CA PHE A 20 -2.46 3.40 4.06
C PHE A 20 -1.65 4.16 3.00
N GLY A 21 -0.47 3.70 2.67
CA GLY A 21 0.39 4.29 1.65
C GLY A 21 -0.06 3.98 0.23
N GLY A 22 0.53 4.72 -0.70
CA GLY A 22 0.36 4.50 -2.14
C GLY A 22 1.68 4.38 -2.87
N PHE A 23 1.61 4.06 -4.15
CA PHE A 23 2.75 3.88 -5.03
C PHE A 23 2.49 4.53 -6.38
N ALA A 24 3.45 5.28 -6.87
CA ALA A 24 3.46 5.88 -8.20
C ALA A 24 4.71 5.46 -8.96
N GLU A 25 4.53 4.99 -10.18
CA GLU A 25 5.61 4.51 -11.05
C GLU A 25 5.53 5.16 -12.42
N HIS A 26 6.68 5.30 -13.09
CA HIS A 26 6.77 5.64 -14.51
C HIS A 26 6.34 4.44 -15.36
N LEU A 27 5.05 4.14 -15.29
CA LEU A 27 4.39 3.05 -16.00
C LEU A 27 3.05 3.55 -16.54
N GLY A 28 2.78 3.28 -17.81
CA GLY A 28 1.53 3.64 -18.44
C GLY A 28 1.17 5.11 -18.24
N ARG A 29 -0.06 5.34 -17.78
CA ARG A 29 -0.56 6.69 -17.49
C ARG A 29 -0.59 7.00 -15.98
N CYS A 30 0.22 6.34 -15.16
CA CYS A 30 0.28 6.70 -13.74
C CYS A 30 0.84 8.10 -13.53
N ILE A 31 1.97 8.42 -14.18
CA ILE A 31 2.59 9.75 -14.10
C ILE A 31 1.99 10.67 -15.16
N TYR A 32 2.31 10.45 -16.43
CA TYR A 32 1.86 11.29 -17.54
C TYR A 32 0.42 10.99 -17.92
N GLY A 33 -0.49 12.00 -17.85
CA GLY A 33 -1.93 11.83 -18.02
C GLY A 33 -2.65 11.30 -16.77
N GLY A 34 -1.91 10.94 -15.73
CA GLY A 34 -2.40 10.57 -14.42
C GLY A 34 -2.20 11.68 -13.40
N ILE A 35 -1.05 11.72 -12.69
CA ILE A 35 -0.78 12.76 -11.70
C ILE A 35 -0.23 14.06 -12.31
N TYR A 36 0.41 13.98 -13.48
CA TYR A 36 1.11 15.08 -14.13
C TYR A 36 0.70 15.22 -15.60
N GLU A 37 0.13 16.37 -15.97
CA GLU A 37 -0.36 16.67 -17.32
C GLU A 37 -0.25 18.16 -17.61
N PRO A 38 0.98 18.70 -17.76
CA PRO A 38 1.19 20.13 -18.01
C PRO A 38 0.47 20.56 -19.28
N GLY A 39 -0.20 21.75 -19.22
CA GLY A 39 -1.00 22.28 -20.33
C GLY A 39 -2.45 21.79 -20.38
N SER A 40 -2.83 20.80 -19.55
CA SER A 40 -4.22 20.39 -19.40
C SER A 40 -5.03 21.47 -18.64
N PRO A 41 -6.30 21.73 -18.98
CA PRO A 41 -7.18 22.61 -18.19
C PRO A 41 -7.44 22.08 -16.77
N LEU A 42 -7.24 20.78 -16.56
CA LEU A 42 -7.33 20.13 -15.26
C LEU A 42 -6.04 20.24 -14.43
N ALA A 43 -4.92 20.65 -15.03
CA ALA A 43 -3.66 20.82 -14.30
C ALA A 43 -3.61 22.18 -13.58
N ASP A 44 -2.78 22.22 -12.53
CA ASP A 44 -2.34 23.47 -11.91
C ASP A 44 -1.11 24.08 -12.66
N GLU A 45 -0.62 25.20 -12.17
CA GLU A 45 0.52 25.92 -12.77
C GLU A 45 1.83 25.08 -12.80
N GLN A 46 1.92 24.05 -11.95
CA GLN A 46 3.06 23.15 -11.88
C GLN A 46 2.86 21.88 -12.70
N GLY A 47 1.70 21.72 -13.36
CA GLY A 47 1.39 20.57 -14.19
C GLY A 47 0.69 19.41 -13.47
N PHE A 48 0.39 19.54 -12.17
CA PHE A 48 -0.31 18.48 -11.42
C PHE A 48 -1.82 18.55 -11.65
N ARG A 49 -2.44 17.42 -11.89
CA ARG A 49 -3.90 17.34 -12.07
C ARG A 49 -4.64 17.63 -10.77
N LYS A 50 -5.45 18.69 -10.79
CA LYS A 50 -6.21 19.18 -9.63
C LYS A 50 -7.28 18.19 -9.15
N ASP A 51 -7.95 17.53 -10.08
CA ASP A 51 -8.96 16.51 -9.80
C ASP A 51 -8.35 15.29 -9.12
N VAL A 52 -7.20 14.83 -9.59
CA VAL A 52 -6.43 13.73 -8.98
C VAL A 52 -5.94 14.12 -7.58
N LEU A 53 -5.38 15.33 -7.41
CA LEU A 53 -5.00 15.84 -6.09
C LEU A 53 -6.19 15.85 -5.12
N GLN A 54 -7.38 16.23 -5.60
CA GLN A 54 -8.59 16.26 -4.77
C GLN A 54 -9.01 14.83 -4.35
N ALA A 55 -8.97 13.86 -5.27
CA ALA A 55 -9.29 12.47 -4.98
C ALA A 55 -8.28 11.86 -3.98
N LEU A 56 -6.98 12.09 -4.19
CA LEU A 56 -5.93 11.60 -3.29
C LEU A 56 -5.97 12.23 -1.89
N ARG A 57 -6.42 13.49 -1.77
CA ARG A 57 -6.66 14.11 -0.45
C ARG A 57 -7.77 13.41 0.33
N ARG A 58 -8.77 12.84 -0.33
CA ARG A 58 -9.80 12.02 0.33
C ARG A 58 -9.19 10.74 0.89
N LEU A 59 -8.30 10.08 0.12
CA LEU A 59 -7.56 8.91 0.59
C LEU A 59 -6.53 9.27 1.69
N ASN A 60 -6.07 10.52 1.74
CA ASN A 60 -5.15 11.04 2.75
C ASN A 60 -3.99 10.07 3.02
N MET A 61 -3.34 9.60 1.95
CA MET A 61 -2.24 8.65 2.01
C MET A 61 -1.05 9.27 2.75
N PRO A 62 -0.55 8.67 3.84
CA PRO A 62 0.51 9.27 4.66
C PRO A 62 1.91 9.08 4.09
N ILE A 63 2.08 8.17 3.13
CA ILE A 63 3.36 7.89 2.48
C ILE A 63 3.12 7.51 1.02
N LEU A 64 4.01 7.94 0.12
CA LEU A 64 3.93 7.64 -1.31
C LEU A 64 5.28 7.17 -1.82
N ARG A 65 5.32 5.97 -2.41
CA ARG A 65 6.51 5.34 -3.00
C ARG A 65 6.70 5.79 -4.45
N TYR A 66 7.97 5.97 -4.88
CA TYR A 66 8.40 6.42 -6.20
C TYR A 66 9.88 6.04 -6.45
N PRO A 67 10.43 5.92 -7.64
CA PRO A 67 9.83 6.17 -8.98
C PRO A 67 9.24 4.91 -9.62
N GLY A 68 9.36 3.78 -8.99
CA GLY A 68 8.88 2.51 -9.49
C GLY A 68 9.23 1.37 -8.56
N GLY A 69 8.69 0.33 -8.89
CA GLY A 69 8.63 -0.99 -9.39
C GLY A 69 9.78 -1.32 -10.35
N ASN A 70 9.43 -2.00 -11.41
CA ASN A 70 10.44 -2.44 -12.38
C ASN A 70 11.22 -1.27 -13.00
N PHE A 71 10.57 -0.14 -13.17
CA PHE A 71 11.19 1.08 -13.71
C PHE A 71 12.48 1.48 -12.97
N VAL A 72 12.52 1.37 -11.63
CA VAL A 72 13.67 1.89 -10.87
C VAL A 72 14.98 1.19 -11.21
N SER A 73 14.94 -0.07 -11.66
CA SER A 73 16.16 -0.86 -11.90
C SER A 73 16.96 -0.46 -13.14
N GLY A 74 16.39 0.41 -14.00
CA GLY A 74 17.09 1.06 -15.11
C GLY A 74 17.08 2.58 -15.04
N TYR A 75 16.59 3.18 -13.95
CA TYR A 75 16.39 4.62 -13.84
C TYR A 75 17.60 5.35 -13.26
N ARG A 76 17.98 6.44 -13.92
CA ARG A 76 19.02 7.37 -13.48
C ARG A 76 18.38 8.65 -12.96
N TRP A 77 18.30 8.81 -11.65
CA TRP A 77 17.60 9.93 -11.01
C TRP A 77 18.12 11.31 -11.42
N MET A 78 19.41 11.43 -11.76
CA MET A 78 20.03 12.68 -12.26
C MET A 78 19.42 13.16 -13.57
N ASP A 79 18.90 12.26 -14.42
CA ASP A 79 18.25 12.63 -15.69
C ASP A 79 16.89 13.32 -15.42
N GLY A 80 16.27 13.08 -14.25
CA GLY A 80 14.98 13.63 -13.84
C GLY A 80 15.06 14.92 -12.98
N VAL A 81 16.22 15.62 -12.95
CA VAL A 81 16.36 16.88 -12.20
C VAL A 81 16.87 18.02 -13.09
N GLY A 82 16.68 19.27 -12.66
CA GLY A 82 17.03 20.47 -13.44
C GLY A 82 15.89 20.95 -14.35
N PRO A 83 16.15 21.89 -15.26
CA PRO A 83 15.18 22.42 -16.19
C PRO A 83 14.61 21.31 -17.09
N VAL A 84 13.29 21.21 -17.18
CA VAL A 84 12.60 20.10 -17.87
C VAL A 84 13.03 19.99 -19.34
N GLU A 85 13.19 21.12 -20.00
CA GLU A 85 13.61 21.19 -21.42
C GLU A 85 15.05 20.73 -21.68
N ALA A 86 15.88 20.63 -20.65
CA ALA A 86 17.26 20.18 -20.74
C ALA A 86 17.43 18.70 -20.37
N ARG A 87 16.37 18.03 -19.89
CA ARG A 87 16.44 16.64 -19.45
C ARG A 87 16.47 15.70 -20.65
N PRO A 88 17.29 14.64 -20.62
CA PRO A 88 17.37 13.69 -21.73
C PRO A 88 16.17 12.75 -21.74
N ALA A 89 15.61 12.49 -22.91
CA ALA A 89 14.74 11.34 -23.11
C ALA A 89 15.57 10.05 -23.15
N ARG A 90 15.11 9.00 -22.50
CA ARG A 90 15.78 7.70 -22.43
C ARG A 90 14.87 6.56 -22.86
N PRO A 91 15.41 5.49 -23.49
CA PRO A 91 14.70 4.22 -23.58
C PRO A 91 14.37 3.74 -22.15
N GLU A 92 13.13 3.44 -21.91
CA GLU A 92 12.67 2.83 -20.68
C GLU A 92 12.59 1.32 -20.91
N LEU A 93 13.42 0.57 -20.17
CA LEU A 93 13.72 -0.83 -20.47
C LEU A 93 12.72 -1.81 -19.85
N ALA A 94 12.05 -1.43 -18.77
CA ALA A 94 11.13 -2.32 -18.07
C ALA A 94 9.78 -2.42 -18.81
N TRP A 95 9.28 -1.29 -19.31
CA TRP A 95 7.97 -1.20 -19.98
C TRP A 95 8.06 -0.91 -21.48
N GLU A 96 9.26 -0.95 -22.05
CA GLU A 96 9.54 -0.77 -23.47
C GLU A 96 8.97 0.53 -24.08
N THR A 97 9.16 1.64 -23.34
CA THR A 97 8.68 2.98 -23.72
C THR A 97 9.83 3.98 -23.87
N ILE A 98 9.51 5.25 -24.01
CA ILE A 98 10.48 6.35 -23.91
C ILE A 98 10.10 7.17 -22.68
N GLU A 99 11.03 7.30 -21.74
CA GLU A 99 10.89 8.21 -20.59
C GLU A 99 11.47 9.59 -20.95
N PRO A 100 10.62 10.63 -21.01
CA PRO A 100 11.08 12.00 -21.32
C PRO A 100 11.72 12.70 -20.14
N ASN A 101 11.66 12.13 -18.93
CA ASN A 101 12.14 12.72 -17.66
C ASN A 101 11.49 14.07 -17.29
N HIS A 102 10.28 14.35 -17.78
CA HIS A 102 9.58 15.61 -17.46
C HIS A 102 9.05 15.64 -16.03
N PHE A 103 8.95 14.50 -15.38
CA PHE A 103 8.62 14.36 -13.98
C PHE A 103 9.74 13.57 -13.29
N GLY A 104 10.30 14.12 -12.22
CA GLY A 104 11.41 13.49 -11.51
C GLY A 104 11.36 13.81 -10.02
N THR A 105 12.52 13.77 -9.38
CA THR A 105 12.64 13.94 -7.92
C THR A 105 11.93 15.19 -7.40
N ASN A 106 12.17 16.34 -8.03
CA ASN A 106 11.64 17.61 -7.53
C ASN A 106 10.13 17.73 -7.71
N GLU A 107 9.61 17.29 -8.84
CA GLU A 107 8.17 17.26 -9.11
C GLU A 107 7.47 16.31 -8.14
N PHE A 108 8.05 15.11 -7.92
CA PHE A 108 7.51 14.15 -6.96
C PHE A 108 7.46 14.72 -5.53
N ILE A 109 8.54 15.35 -5.07
CA ILE A 109 8.57 15.98 -3.73
C ILE A 109 7.53 17.10 -3.61
N GLN A 110 7.36 17.93 -4.65
CA GLN A 110 6.33 18.97 -4.67
C GLN A 110 4.93 18.36 -4.63
N PHE A 111 4.69 17.29 -5.39
CA PHE A 111 3.44 16.54 -5.37
C PHE A 111 3.13 15.99 -3.96
N CYS A 112 4.12 15.38 -3.30
CA CYS A 112 4.00 14.92 -1.92
C CYS A 112 3.65 16.06 -0.95
N ARG A 113 4.29 17.21 -1.09
CA ARG A 113 3.99 18.39 -0.25
C ARG A 113 2.57 18.91 -0.44
N LYS A 114 2.05 18.92 -1.67
CA LYS A 114 0.65 19.30 -1.96
C LYS A 114 -0.36 18.34 -1.31
N LEU A 115 0.02 17.07 -1.15
CA LEU A 115 -0.79 16.04 -0.51
C LEU A 115 -0.54 15.92 0.99
N GLN A 116 0.50 16.57 1.53
CA GLN A 116 0.97 16.40 2.91
C GLN A 116 1.33 14.93 3.21
N THR A 117 1.98 14.26 2.26
CA THR A 117 2.41 12.87 2.33
C THR A 117 3.94 12.77 2.41
N GLU A 118 4.44 11.76 3.11
CA GLU A 118 5.88 11.47 3.19
C GLU A 118 6.36 10.86 1.86
N PRO A 119 7.45 11.38 1.27
CA PRO A 119 8.07 10.73 0.13
C PRO A 119 8.84 9.47 0.56
N TYR A 120 8.68 8.41 -0.21
CA TYR A 120 9.42 7.17 -0.09
C TYR A 120 10.08 6.86 -1.44
N LEU A 121 11.40 6.94 -1.50
CA LEU A 121 12.17 6.75 -2.74
C LEU A 121 12.80 5.36 -2.80
N ALA A 122 12.75 4.73 -3.97
CA ALA A 122 13.48 3.50 -4.26
C ALA A 122 14.72 3.83 -5.09
N VAL A 123 15.91 3.33 -4.68
CA VAL A 123 17.16 3.54 -5.42
C VAL A 123 17.41 2.39 -6.40
N ASN A 124 18.05 2.71 -7.52
CA ASN A 124 18.42 1.75 -8.53
C ASN A 124 19.46 0.75 -7.99
N CYS A 125 19.08 -0.50 -7.80
CA CYS A 125 19.94 -1.63 -7.46
C CYS A 125 20.04 -2.65 -8.62
N GLY A 126 19.52 -2.28 -9.80
CA GLY A 126 19.60 -3.04 -11.03
C GLY A 126 20.91 -2.77 -11.77
N ASP A 127 20.90 -1.81 -12.70
CA ASP A 127 22.08 -1.35 -13.46
C ASP A 127 22.79 -0.15 -12.80
N GLY A 128 22.21 0.45 -11.75
CA GLY A 128 22.82 1.51 -10.95
C GLY A 128 23.84 1.01 -9.92
N ASP A 129 24.49 1.95 -9.26
CA ASP A 129 25.49 1.66 -8.25
C ASP A 129 25.26 2.39 -6.91
N MET A 130 25.99 1.98 -5.87
CA MET A 130 25.88 2.57 -4.53
C MET A 130 26.30 4.06 -4.48
N ARG A 131 27.06 4.55 -5.45
CA ARG A 131 27.43 5.96 -5.55
C ARG A 131 26.20 6.77 -5.97
N GLU A 132 25.49 6.33 -6.99
CA GLU A 132 24.26 6.95 -7.44
C GLU A 132 23.22 7.04 -6.32
N ALA A 133 23.05 5.97 -5.55
CA ALA A 133 22.17 5.96 -4.38
C ALA A 133 22.61 6.95 -3.29
N ARG A 134 23.89 6.99 -2.97
CA ARG A 134 24.48 7.96 -2.03
C ARG A 134 24.25 9.40 -2.50
N ASP A 135 24.52 9.66 -3.77
CA ASP A 135 24.41 10.99 -4.37
C ASP A 135 22.95 11.48 -4.37
N TRP A 136 21.99 10.57 -4.53
CA TRP A 136 20.58 10.93 -4.44
C TRP A 136 20.16 11.30 -3.01
N VAL A 137 20.63 10.55 -1.99
CA VAL A 137 20.43 10.93 -0.60
C VAL A 137 21.08 12.29 -0.30
N GLU A 138 22.30 12.55 -0.80
CA GLU A 138 23.00 13.82 -0.63
C GLU A 138 22.23 14.99 -1.28
N TYR A 139 21.78 14.83 -2.52
CA TYR A 139 20.97 15.81 -3.21
C TYR A 139 19.69 16.13 -2.43
N CYS A 140 19.01 15.12 -1.92
CA CYS A 140 17.73 15.29 -1.20
C CYS A 140 17.93 15.85 0.22
N ASN A 141 18.92 15.39 0.98
CA ASN A 141 18.90 15.55 2.42
C ASN A 141 20.07 16.39 2.98
N SER A 142 21.20 16.52 2.24
CA SER A 142 22.35 17.21 2.80
C SER A 142 22.15 18.73 2.87
N SER A 143 22.62 19.32 3.97
CA SER A 143 22.75 20.78 4.15
C SER A 143 24.20 21.28 4.01
N GLN A 144 25.16 20.36 3.79
CA GLN A 144 26.59 20.73 3.63
C GLN A 144 26.84 21.39 2.29
N GLU A 145 27.89 22.23 2.22
CA GLU A 145 28.28 22.95 0.98
C GLU A 145 29.01 22.03 0.00
N THR A 146 28.24 21.20 -0.71
CA THR A 146 28.72 20.23 -1.70
C THR A 146 28.24 20.56 -3.11
N ALA A 147 28.75 19.86 -4.12
CA ALA A 147 28.33 20.04 -5.50
C ALA A 147 26.83 19.72 -5.68
N LEU A 148 26.32 18.65 -5.05
CA LEU A 148 24.92 18.23 -5.19
C LEU A 148 23.94 19.13 -4.43
N THR A 149 24.34 19.68 -3.28
CA THR A 149 23.50 20.67 -2.57
C THR A 149 23.45 22.00 -3.31
N LYS A 150 24.56 22.42 -3.94
CA LYS A 150 24.56 23.59 -4.83
C LYS A 150 23.66 23.35 -6.05
N LEU A 151 23.74 22.17 -6.64
CA LEU A 151 22.89 21.78 -7.76
C LEU A 151 21.39 21.82 -7.37
N ARG A 152 21.00 21.26 -6.22
CA ARG A 152 19.62 21.36 -5.71
C ARG A 152 19.17 22.83 -5.59
N ARG A 153 20.01 23.71 -5.03
CA ARG A 153 19.69 25.15 -4.91
C ARG A 153 19.55 25.81 -6.28
N GLN A 154 20.43 25.48 -7.23
CA GLN A 154 20.32 25.96 -8.62
C GLN A 154 18.99 25.51 -9.26
N HIS A 155 18.47 24.36 -8.88
CA HIS A 155 17.16 23.87 -9.31
C HIS A 155 16.00 24.53 -8.54
N GLY A 156 16.25 25.53 -7.69
CA GLY A 156 15.22 26.29 -6.96
C GLY A 156 14.85 25.74 -5.58
N PHE A 157 15.58 24.77 -5.06
CA PHE A 157 15.30 24.15 -3.76
C PHE A 157 16.39 24.46 -2.73
N GLU A 158 16.26 25.57 -2.03
CA GLU A 158 17.24 26.03 -1.05
C GLU A 158 17.37 25.06 0.13
N ALA A 159 16.24 24.68 0.73
CA ALA A 159 16.19 23.74 1.84
C ALA A 159 16.29 22.27 1.38
N PRO A 160 16.86 21.38 2.21
CA PRO A 160 16.78 19.93 1.97
C PRO A 160 15.36 19.44 1.82
N HIS A 161 15.18 18.42 1.00
CA HIS A 161 13.88 17.74 0.83
C HIS A 161 13.51 16.89 2.05
N ASN A 162 14.52 16.43 2.83
CA ASN A 162 14.37 15.62 4.02
C ASN A 162 13.60 14.30 3.76
N VAL A 163 13.95 13.60 2.69
CA VAL A 163 13.36 12.31 2.37
C VAL A 163 13.83 11.27 3.40
N ARG A 164 12.89 10.74 4.14
CA ARG A 164 13.20 9.85 5.25
C ARG A 164 13.24 8.37 4.86
N TYR A 165 12.39 7.92 3.93
CA TYR A 165 12.21 6.51 3.59
C TYR A 165 12.85 6.19 2.25
N TRP A 166 13.66 5.11 2.22
CA TRP A 166 14.41 4.68 1.05
C TRP A 166 14.42 3.17 0.91
N SER A 167 13.99 2.65 -0.25
CA SER A 167 14.18 1.25 -0.61
C SER A 167 15.48 1.07 -1.37
N ILE A 168 16.18 -0.02 -1.08
CA ILE A 168 17.37 -0.43 -1.83
C ILE A 168 16.95 -1.51 -2.84
N GLY A 169 16.64 -1.05 -4.04
CA GLY A 169 16.14 -1.88 -5.14
C GLY A 169 14.64 -2.10 -5.12
N ASN A 170 14.20 -2.91 -6.08
CA ASN A 170 12.85 -3.41 -6.28
C ASN A 170 12.92 -4.83 -6.82
N GLU A 171 12.14 -5.78 -6.26
CA GLU A 171 11.97 -7.15 -6.77
C GLU A 171 13.26 -7.84 -7.22
N VAL A 172 14.35 -7.57 -6.51
CA VAL A 172 15.70 -8.07 -6.86
C VAL A 172 15.83 -9.59 -6.86
N ASP A 173 14.83 -10.28 -6.32
CA ASP A 173 14.66 -11.73 -6.26
C ASP A 173 13.92 -12.30 -7.49
N GLY A 174 13.38 -11.47 -8.37
CA GLY A 174 12.68 -11.88 -9.59
C GLY A 174 13.61 -11.93 -10.81
N GLU A 175 13.63 -13.02 -11.55
CA GLU A 175 14.45 -13.15 -12.78
C GLU A 175 13.99 -12.20 -13.90
N TRP A 176 12.76 -11.67 -13.82
CA TRP A 176 12.24 -10.65 -14.77
C TRP A 176 12.84 -9.27 -14.53
N GLN A 177 13.43 -9.03 -13.36
CA GLN A 177 13.94 -7.74 -12.94
C GLN A 177 15.35 -7.48 -13.48
N ILE A 178 15.58 -6.26 -14.00
CA ILE A 178 16.92 -5.82 -14.39
C ILE A 178 17.84 -5.89 -13.16
N GLY A 179 18.96 -6.60 -13.30
CA GLY A 179 19.92 -6.76 -12.20
C GLY A 179 19.46 -7.70 -11.08
N TYR A 180 18.67 -8.76 -11.44
CA TYR A 180 18.39 -9.88 -10.55
C TYR A 180 19.61 -10.26 -9.70
N LYS A 181 19.38 -10.59 -8.45
CA LYS A 181 20.42 -10.97 -7.50
C LYS A 181 20.04 -12.22 -6.72
N THR A 182 20.99 -13.16 -6.63
CA THR A 182 20.89 -14.27 -5.69
C THR A 182 20.80 -13.76 -4.24
N PRO A 183 20.36 -14.59 -3.28
CA PRO A 183 20.31 -14.19 -1.87
C PRO A 183 21.62 -13.62 -1.34
N GLN A 184 22.76 -14.24 -1.70
CA GLN A 184 24.10 -13.83 -1.26
C GLN A 184 24.52 -12.49 -1.87
N GLU A 185 24.27 -12.31 -3.17
CA GLU A 185 24.58 -11.07 -3.89
C GLU A 185 23.78 -9.89 -3.34
N TYR A 186 22.48 -10.09 -3.10
CA TYR A 186 21.66 -9.01 -2.56
C TYR A 186 22.03 -8.67 -1.11
N ALA A 187 22.25 -9.64 -0.25
CA ALA A 187 22.66 -9.39 1.13
C ALA A 187 23.95 -8.55 1.21
N ARG A 188 24.91 -8.84 0.33
CA ARG A 188 26.15 -8.07 0.22
C ARG A 188 25.91 -6.67 -0.36
N ALA A 189 25.20 -6.58 -1.47
CA ALA A 189 24.91 -5.30 -2.13
C ALA A 189 24.13 -4.37 -1.20
N TYR A 190 23.03 -4.86 -0.60
CA TYR A 190 22.22 -4.10 0.35
C TYR A 190 23.05 -3.45 1.45
N LYS A 191 23.93 -4.23 2.08
CA LYS A 191 24.80 -3.73 3.16
C LYS A 191 25.69 -2.57 2.70
N GLU A 192 26.26 -2.66 1.51
CA GLU A 192 27.17 -1.61 1.00
C GLU A 192 26.39 -0.36 0.59
N TYR A 193 25.24 -0.50 -0.08
CA TYR A 193 24.34 0.62 -0.34
C TYR A 193 23.90 1.31 0.95
N ALA A 194 23.42 0.53 1.91
CA ALA A 194 22.94 1.05 3.20
C ALA A 194 24.01 1.83 3.96
N LYS A 195 25.27 1.34 3.95
CA LYS A 195 26.39 2.05 4.59
C LYS A 195 26.62 3.41 3.99
N VAL A 196 26.77 3.51 2.66
CA VAL A 196 27.08 4.78 2.01
C VAL A 196 25.92 5.78 2.12
N MET A 197 24.68 5.32 2.03
CA MET A 197 23.50 6.17 2.21
C MET A 197 23.41 6.73 3.63
N ARG A 198 23.62 5.90 4.67
CA ARG A 198 23.61 6.34 6.07
C ARG A 198 24.84 7.16 6.49
N LEU A 199 25.95 7.07 5.79
CA LEU A 199 27.08 7.96 6.01
C LEU A 199 26.76 9.39 5.55
N VAL A 200 25.87 9.57 4.60
CA VAL A 200 25.35 10.88 4.18
C VAL A 200 24.29 11.38 5.16
N ASP A 201 23.31 10.54 5.46
CA ASP A 201 22.23 10.88 6.39
C ASP A 201 21.89 9.67 7.29
N PRO A 202 22.34 9.66 8.55
CA PRO A 202 22.08 8.56 9.49
C PRO A 202 20.61 8.46 9.95
N SER A 203 19.78 9.47 9.67
CA SER A 203 18.37 9.51 10.09
C SER A 203 17.43 8.73 9.17
N ILE A 204 17.86 8.38 7.96
CA ILE A 204 17.03 7.70 6.96
C ILE A 204 16.60 6.29 7.42
N LYS A 205 15.43 5.89 6.97
CA LYS A 205 14.87 4.58 7.16
C LYS A 205 15.02 3.75 5.90
N LEU A 206 15.62 2.58 6.04
CA LEU A 206 15.98 1.73 4.92
C LEU A 206 15.06 0.51 4.84
N VAL A 207 14.53 0.29 3.64
CA VAL A 207 13.69 -0.83 3.26
C VAL A 207 14.50 -1.78 2.40
N ALA A 208 14.46 -3.07 2.71
CA ALA A 208 15.10 -4.10 1.90
C ALA A 208 14.07 -4.74 0.98
N ALA A 209 14.26 -4.67 -0.34
CA ALA A 209 13.43 -5.33 -1.35
C ALA A 209 13.67 -6.84 -1.31
N LEU A 210 12.86 -7.58 -0.54
CA LEU A 210 13.23 -8.93 -0.13
C LEU A 210 12.39 -10.03 -0.78
N ILE A 211 11.06 -9.91 -0.77
CA ILE A 211 10.16 -10.99 -1.22
C ILE A 211 9.17 -10.43 -2.24
N SER A 212 9.37 -10.70 -3.53
CA SER A 212 8.42 -10.38 -4.59
C SER A 212 7.54 -11.59 -4.94
N HIS A 213 8.02 -12.80 -4.66
CA HIS A 213 7.30 -14.06 -4.81
C HIS A 213 7.60 -15.00 -3.64
N TRP A 214 6.67 -15.91 -3.36
CA TRP A 214 6.69 -16.74 -2.14
C TRP A 214 7.10 -18.18 -2.41
N GLU A 215 7.68 -18.43 -3.56
CA GLU A 215 8.20 -19.71 -3.98
C GLU A 215 9.72 -19.71 -3.90
N GLY A 216 10.32 -20.91 -3.87
CA GLY A 216 11.76 -21.05 -3.93
C GLY A 216 12.52 -20.52 -2.69
N GLU A 217 13.40 -19.56 -2.90
CA GLU A 217 14.47 -19.17 -1.94
C GLU A 217 14.06 -18.12 -0.89
N PHE A 218 12.79 -17.74 -0.77
CA PHE A 218 12.41 -16.60 0.10
C PHE A 218 12.86 -16.79 1.57
N VAL A 219 12.89 -18.02 2.09
CA VAL A 219 13.34 -18.30 3.45
C VAL A 219 14.85 -18.06 3.58
N GLU A 220 15.65 -18.66 2.67
CA GLU A 220 17.11 -18.49 2.63
C GLU A 220 17.49 -17.03 2.43
N ARG A 221 16.82 -16.34 1.51
CA ARG A 221 17.02 -14.93 1.21
C ARG A 221 16.80 -14.06 2.44
N THR A 222 15.71 -14.31 3.17
CA THR A 222 15.42 -13.60 4.41
C THR A 222 16.50 -13.86 5.47
N GLN A 223 16.90 -15.09 5.66
CA GLN A 223 17.93 -15.46 6.63
C GLN A 223 19.27 -14.82 6.30
N LEU A 224 19.75 -14.95 5.06
CA LEU A 224 21.02 -14.38 4.62
C LEU A 224 21.07 -12.86 4.71
N LEU A 225 19.99 -12.19 4.31
CA LEU A 225 19.92 -10.72 4.42
C LEU A 225 20.01 -10.29 5.89
N LEU A 226 19.24 -10.90 6.78
CA LEU A 226 19.25 -10.57 8.20
C LEU A 226 20.56 -10.95 8.88
N ASP A 227 21.21 -12.02 8.43
CA ASP A 227 22.55 -12.41 8.90
C ASP A 227 23.61 -11.36 8.59
N HIS A 228 23.57 -10.78 7.41
CA HIS A 228 24.63 -9.90 6.92
C HIS A 228 24.38 -8.41 7.17
N ALA A 229 23.11 -7.98 7.21
CA ALA A 229 22.76 -6.58 7.14
C ALA A 229 21.70 -6.10 8.14
N ALA A 230 21.28 -6.92 9.10
CA ALA A 230 20.21 -6.59 10.04
C ALA A 230 20.38 -5.23 10.74
N ASP A 231 21.60 -4.80 11.02
CA ASP A 231 21.88 -3.50 11.66
C ASP A 231 21.51 -2.31 10.77
N PHE A 232 21.31 -2.53 9.47
CA PHE A 232 20.96 -1.51 8.50
C PHE A 232 19.50 -1.55 8.06
N ILE A 233 18.73 -2.60 8.41
CA ILE A 233 17.36 -2.82 7.93
C ILE A 233 16.37 -2.23 8.91
N ASP A 234 15.54 -1.27 8.50
CA ASP A 234 14.38 -0.83 9.28
C ASP A 234 13.12 -1.60 8.89
N TYR A 235 12.97 -1.91 7.58
CA TYR A 235 11.85 -2.64 7.02
C TYR A 235 12.32 -3.74 6.08
N VAL A 236 11.60 -4.85 6.11
CA VAL A 236 11.67 -5.92 5.11
C VAL A 236 10.46 -5.75 4.19
N ALA A 237 10.70 -5.55 2.91
CA ALA A 237 9.64 -5.42 1.91
C ALA A 237 9.12 -6.80 1.49
N VAL A 238 7.81 -6.89 1.34
CA VAL A 238 7.11 -8.02 0.74
C VAL A 238 6.07 -7.51 -0.24
N HIS A 239 5.92 -8.20 -1.38
CA HIS A 239 4.93 -7.86 -2.39
C HIS A 239 3.79 -8.88 -2.39
N TRP A 240 2.58 -8.40 -2.70
CA TRP A 240 1.40 -9.24 -2.67
C TRP A 240 0.38 -8.83 -3.73
N TYR A 241 0.29 -9.62 -4.79
CA TYR A 241 -0.73 -9.46 -5.83
C TYR A 241 -1.63 -10.69 -5.90
N VAL A 242 -2.92 -10.46 -6.06
CA VAL A 242 -3.95 -11.50 -6.13
C VAL A 242 -4.92 -11.23 -7.26
N GLY A 243 -5.73 -12.24 -7.61
CA GLY A 243 -6.76 -12.09 -8.63
C GLY A 243 -7.71 -13.28 -8.68
N ASN A 244 -8.70 -13.17 -9.57
CA ASN A 244 -9.72 -14.19 -9.79
C ASN A 244 -9.78 -14.60 -11.29
N PRO A 245 -8.68 -15.17 -11.85
CA PRO A 245 -8.65 -15.54 -13.28
C PRO A 245 -9.65 -16.63 -13.62
N ASP A 246 -9.95 -17.52 -12.67
CA ASP A 246 -10.89 -18.63 -12.86
C ASP A 246 -12.36 -18.22 -12.63
N ASN A 247 -12.60 -16.96 -12.28
CA ASN A 247 -13.92 -16.43 -11.95
C ASN A 247 -14.64 -17.24 -10.85
N ASP A 248 -13.88 -17.76 -9.88
CA ASP A 248 -14.38 -18.45 -8.70
C ASP A 248 -14.46 -17.48 -7.51
N PHE A 249 -15.64 -16.93 -7.26
CA PHE A 249 -15.87 -15.99 -6.15
C PHE A 249 -15.53 -16.63 -4.79
N GLY A 250 -15.90 -17.90 -4.58
CA GLY A 250 -15.63 -18.58 -3.31
C GLY A 250 -14.14 -18.67 -3.02
N ALA A 251 -13.33 -19.15 -3.99
CA ALA A 251 -11.89 -19.22 -3.87
C ALA A 251 -11.26 -17.82 -3.73
N TYR A 252 -11.77 -16.83 -4.45
CA TYR A 252 -11.28 -15.46 -4.36
C TYR A 252 -11.48 -14.83 -2.98
N MET A 253 -12.55 -15.18 -2.28
CA MET A 253 -12.80 -14.72 -0.91
C MET A 253 -11.88 -15.36 0.15
N THR A 254 -10.97 -16.27 -0.24
CA THR A 254 -10.00 -16.89 0.67
C THR A 254 -8.60 -16.26 0.61
N VAL A 255 -8.33 -15.34 -0.32
CA VAL A 255 -6.97 -14.82 -0.58
C VAL A 255 -6.35 -14.07 0.61
N SER A 256 -7.15 -13.53 1.52
CA SER A 256 -6.66 -12.91 2.74
C SER A 256 -6.05 -13.90 3.73
N GLU A 257 -6.50 -15.15 3.74
CA GLU A 257 -5.94 -16.21 4.60
C GLU A 257 -4.48 -16.52 4.20
N PHE A 258 -4.21 -16.53 2.88
CA PHE A 258 -2.83 -16.67 2.39
C PHE A 258 -1.95 -15.49 2.78
N LEU A 259 -2.49 -14.27 2.78
CA LEU A 259 -1.73 -13.09 3.22
C LEU A 259 -1.41 -13.18 4.72
N ASP A 260 -2.39 -13.51 5.56
CA ASP A 260 -2.21 -13.70 7.01
C ASP A 260 -1.12 -14.76 7.28
N GLU A 261 -1.15 -15.89 6.55
CA GLU A 261 -0.14 -16.94 6.69
C GLU A 261 1.27 -16.44 6.33
N ARG A 262 1.42 -15.75 5.20
CA ARG A 262 2.70 -15.24 4.72
C ARG A 262 3.28 -14.17 5.63
N LEU A 263 2.44 -13.27 6.12
CA LEU A 263 2.87 -12.29 7.12
C LEU A 263 3.33 -12.98 8.40
N SER A 264 2.60 -14.00 8.89
CA SER A 264 2.98 -14.79 10.06
C SER A 264 4.32 -15.50 9.87
N VAL A 265 4.57 -16.08 8.69
CA VAL A 265 5.85 -16.73 8.36
C VAL A 265 6.99 -15.71 8.35
N THR A 266 6.80 -14.55 7.71
CA THR A 266 7.80 -13.48 7.68
C THR A 266 8.12 -12.95 9.07
N GLU A 267 7.11 -12.73 9.91
CA GLU A 267 7.26 -12.38 11.33
C GLU A 267 8.09 -13.40 12.08
N GLY A 268 7.78 -14.69 11.87
CA GLY A 268 8.50 -15.82 12.47
C GLY A 268 9.98 -15.82 12.08
N LEU A 269 10.30 -15.63 10.81
CA LEU A 269 11.68 -15.55 10.31
C LEU A 269 12.43 -14.35 10.92
N ILE A 270 11.84 -13.16 10.91
CA ILE A 270 12.44 -11.96 11.51
C ILE A 270 12.71 -12.20 13.01
N ARG A 271 11.75 -12.75 13.74
CA ARG A 271 11.90 -13.04 15.18
C ARG A 271 12.99 -14.07 15.45
N ALA A 272 13.05 -15.15 14.67
CA ALA A 272 14.06 -16.21 14.80
C ALA A 272 15.47 -15.63 14.57
N MET A 273 15.66 -14.86 13.52
CA MET A 273 16.96 -14.25 13.19
C MET A 273 17.38 -13.20 14.21
N LYS A 274 16.44 -12.36 14.68
CA LYS A 274 16.70 -11.40 15.76
C LYS A 274 17.16 -12.11 17.04
N LEU A 275 16.51 -13.20 17.42
CA LEU A 275 16.89 -13.99 18.59
C LEU A 275 18.28 -14.60 18.40
N GLN A 276 18.53 -15.24 17.27
CA GLN A 276 19.82 -15.90 16.96
C GLN A 276 20.99 -14.92 16.97
N ARG A 277 20.78 -13.69 16.49
CA ARG A 277 21.81 -12.65 16.36
C ARG A 277 21.85 -11.63 17.50
N GLY A 278 20.96 -11.75 18.48
CA GLY A 278 20.88 -10.82 19.62
C GLY A 278 20.42 -9.41 19.23
N ILE A 279 19.69 -9.27 18.11
CA ILE A 279 19.23 -7.98 17.60
C ILE A 279 18.02 -7.51 18.40
N ARG A 280 18.15 -6.42 19.13
CA ARG A 280 17.07 -5.88 19.97
C ARG A 280 16.22 -4.81 19.29
N ARG A 281 16.76 -4.10 18.29
CA ARG A 281 16.03 -3.06 17.59
C ARG A 281 14.86 -3.65 16.78
N PRO A 282 13.77 -2.89 16.55
CA PRO A 282 12.68 -3.35 15.71
C PRO A 282 13.12 -3.46 14.25
N ILE A 283 12.62 -4.48 13.57
CA ILE A 283 12.61 -4.62 12.10
C ILE A 283 11.16 -4.89 11.74
N ALA A 284 10.58 -4.00 10.96
CA ALA A 284 9.18 -4.06 10.58
C ALA A 284 8.99 -4.70 9.20
N ILE A 285 7.76 -5.01 8.84
CA ILE A 285 7.36 -5.44 7.51
C ILE A 285 6.77 -4.24 6.77
N ALA A 286 7.18 -4.06 5.52
CA ALA A 286 6.54 -3.17 4.55
C ALA A 286 5.93 -4.03 3.44
N VAL A 287 4.60 -4.02 3.32
CA VAL A 287 3.91 -4.58 2.15
C VAL A 287 3.87 -3.47 1.11
N ASP A 288 5.05 -3.11 0.58
CA ASP A 288 5.24 -1.87 -0.19
C ASP A 288 4.87 -1.97 -1.68
N GLU A 289 4.38 -3.15 -2.09
CA GLU A 289 3.53 -3.37 -3.27
C GLU A 289 2.44 -4.38 -2.94
N TRP A 290 1.19 -3.97 -3.14
CA TRP A 290 0.07 -4.89 -3.03
C TRP A 290 -1.14 -4.36 -3.81
N ASN A 291 -1.89 -5.25 -4.44
CA ASN A 291 -3.20 -4.95 -5.03
C ASN A 291 -3.85 -6.23 -5.60
N VAL A 292 -5.00 -6.04 -6.21
CA VAL A 292 -5.61 -6.96 -7.17
C VAL A 292 -5.01 -6.70 -8.55
N TRP A 293 -4.54 -7.77 -9.22
CA TRP A 293 -4.01 -7.66 -10.58
C TRP A 293 -4.11 -9.01 -11.30
N TYR A 294 -5.04 -9.15 -12.24
CA TYR A 294 -5.22 -10.40 -12.99
C TYR A 294 -5.87 -10.26 -14.38
N ARG A 295 -6.50 -9.14 -14.71
CA ARG A 295 -7.14 -8.91 -16.04
C ARG A 295 -6.15 -8.29 -17.02
N ALA A 296 -5.46 -7.25 -16.61
CA ALA A 296 -4.46 -6.56 -17.44
C ALA A 296 -3.06 -7.19 -17.24
N ARG A 297 -2.88 -8.45 -17.67
CA ARG A 297 -1.64 -9.21 -17.44
C ARG A 297 -0.55 -8.98 -18.48
N GLY A 298 -0.78 -8.14 -19.48
CA GLY A 298 0.21 -7.81 -20.48
C GLY A 298 0.36 -8.88 -21.56
N GLU A 299 -0.73 -9.49 -21.97
CA GLU A 299 -0.75 -10.42 -23.12
C GLU A 299 -0.34 -9.73 -24.40
N THR A 300 -0.74 -8.48 -24.57
CA THR A 300 -0.31 -7.61 -25.66
C THR A 300 0.74 -6.59 -25.21
N LEU A 301 1.51 -6.02 -26.15
CA LEU A 301 2.46 -4.95 -25.86
C LEU A 301 1.76 -3.69 -25.29
N GLU A 302 0.56 -3.39 -25.78
CA GLU A 302 -0.25 -2.27 -25.28
C GLU A 302 -0.68 -2.49 -23.82
N GLU A 303 -1.13 -3.68 -23.47
CA GLU A 303 -1.47 -4.02 -22.08
C GLU A 303 -0.27 -3.95 -21.16
N ARG A 304 0.91 -4.48 -21.58
CA ARG A 304 2.15 -4.37 -20.79
C ARG A 304 2.56 -2.94 -20.50
N ARG A 305 2.29 -2.03 -21.45
CA ARG A 305 2.62 -0.62 -21.31
C ARG A 305 1.63 0.15 -20.46
N ASN A 306 0.40 -0.30 -20.31
CA ASN A 306 -0.66 0.45 -19.65
C ASN A 306 -1.09 -0.15 -18.32
N LEU A 307 -1.28 -1.46 -18.20
CA LEU A 307 -1.80 -2.18 -17.03
C LEU A 307 -3.06 -1.52 -16.42
N GLU A 308 -3.95 -1.02 -17.27
CA GLU A 308 -5.18 -0.35 -16.84
C GLU A 308 -6.28 -1.36 -16.56
N GLU A 309 -6.39 -1.76 -15.31
CA GLU A 309 -7.35 -2.74 -14.84
C GLU A 309 -8.64 -2.07 -14.35
N ILE A 310 -9.80 -2.63 -14.71
CA ILE A 310 -11.10 -2.16 -14.23
C ILE A 310 -11.57 -3.08 -13.12
N TYR A 311 -11.81 -2.50 -11.96
CA TYR A 311 -12.19 -3.20 -10.74
C TYR A 311 -13.70 -3.29 -10.55
N ASN A 312 -14.15 -4.44 -10.09
CA ASN A 312 -15.53 -4.68 -9.71
C ASN A 312 -15.69 -4.73 -8.17
N LEU A 313 -16.87 -5.07 -7.67
CA LEU A 313 -17.15 -5.08 -6.24
C LEU A 313 -16.40 -6.21 -5.51
N GLU A 314 -16.21 -7.40 -6.11
CA GLU A 314 -15.43 -8.47 -5.45
C GLU A 314 -13.99 -8.06 -5.19
N ASP A 315 -13.37 -7.24 -6.06
CA ASP A 315 -12.04 -6.69 -5.86
C ASP A 315 -12.01 -5.72 -4.67
N ALA A 316 -13.07 -4.93 -4.49
CA ALA A 316 -13.23 -4.05 -3.34
C ALA A 316 -13.32 -4.83 -2.01
N LEU A 317 -14.00 -5.98 -2.00
CA LEU A 317 -14.03 -6.88 -0.83
C LEU A 317 -12.62 -7.37 -0.50
N VAL A 318 -11.85 -7.78 -1.52
CA VAL A 318 -10.48 -8.27 -1.34
C VAL A 318 -9.57 -7.17 -0.80
N VAL A 319 -9.65 -5.95 -1.31
CA VAL A 319 -8.89 -4.80 -0.78
C VAL A 319 -9.23 -4.55 0.71
N ALA A 320 -10.48 -4.64 1.09
CA ALA A 320 -10.92 -4.53 2.48
C ALA A 320 -10.34 -5.64 3.38
N MET A 321 -10.37 -6.90 2.89
CA MET A 321 -9.78 -8.03 3.62
C MET A 321 -8.26 -7.89 3.78
N HIS A 322 -7.55 -7.29 2.81
CA HIS A 322 -6.13 -6.97 2.98
C HIS A 322 -5.89 -5.95 4.10
N PHE A 323 -6.72 -4.91 4.21
CA PHE A 323 -6.63 -3.98 5.34
C PHE A 323 -6.93 -4.69 6.67
N ASN A 324 -7.89 -5.61 6.72
CA ASN A 324 -8.14 -6.42 7.91
C ASN A 324 -6.89 -7.22 8.30
N ALA A 325 -6.21 -7.84 7.32
CA ALA A 325 -4.96 -8.56 7.56
C ALA A 325 -3.86 -7.62 8.09
N PHE A 326 -3.67 -6.43 7.52
CA PHE A 326 -2.70 -5.46 8.02
C PHE A 326 -2.99 -5.01 9.44
N VAL A 327 -4.27 -4.86 9.81
CA VAL A 327 -4.69 -4.53 11.18
C VAL A 327 -4.39 -5.70 12.12
N ARG A 328 -4.69 -6.95 11.74
CA ARG A 328 -4.36 -8.14 12.55
C ARG A 328 -2.85 -8.26 12.80
N HIS A 329 -2.03 -7.87 11.82
CA HIS A 329 -0.56 -7.87 11.89
C HIS A 329 0.05 -6.52 12.30
N ALA A 330 -0.71 -5.63 12.94
CA ALA A 330 -0.27 -4.27 13.28
C ALA A 330 1.00 -4.20 14.15
N GLN A 331 1.38 -5.29 14.83
CA GLN A 331 2.61 -5.34 15.61
C GLN A 331 3.85 -5.30 14.71
N SER A 332 3.81 -5.88 13.54
CA SER A 332 4.94 -6.05 12.61
C SER A 332 4.78 -5.27 11.30
N VAL A 333 3.59 -5.23 10.71
CA VAL A 333 3.30 -4.47 9.49
C VAL A 333 3.17 -2.99 9.85
N LYS A 334 4.13 -2.20 9.38
CA LYS A 334 4.18 -0.75 9.66
C LYS A 334 4.11 0.11 8.41
N MET A 335 4.04 -0.50 7.23
CA MET A 335 3.88 0.17 5.95
C MET A 335 3.17 -0.76 4.99
N ALA A 336 2.28 -0.21 4.17
CA ALA A 336 1.69 -0.91 3.03
C ALA A 336 1.36 0.13 1.94
N ASN A 337 1.77 -0.13 0.70
CA ASN A 337 1.61 0.81 -0.40
C ASN A 337 0.79 0.15 -1.52
N ILE A 338 -0.43 0.63 -1.72
CA ILE A 338 -1.25 0.12 -2.83
C ILE A 338 -0.61 0.50 -4.17
N ALA A 339 -0.45 -0.47 -5.03
CA ALA A 339 0.11 -0.31 -6.35
C ALA A 339 -1.00 -0.33 -7.41
N GLN A 340 -1.27 0.77 -8.14
CA GLN A 340 -0.69 2.10 -7.97
C GLN A 340 -1.82 3.09 -7.63
N ILE A 341 -1.54 4.40 -7.68
CA ILE A 341 -2.54 5.36 -7.21
C ILE A 341 -3.47 5.88 -8.30
N VAL A 342 -3.03 5.88 -9.58
CA VAL A 342 -3.79 6.45 -10.72
C VAL A 342 -3.60 5.58 -11.96
N ASN A 343 -4.67 5.26 -12.66
CA ASN A 343 -4.78 4.52 -13.91
C ASN A 343 -4.26 3.07 -13.86
N VAL A 344 -2.98 2.91 -13.60
CA VAL A 344 -2.28 1.61 -13.58
C VAL A 344 -2.71 0.83 -12.34
N ILE A 345 -3.46 -0.25 -12.52
CA ILE A 345 -4.01 -1.08 -11.42
C ILE A 345 -4.45 -0.25 -10.20
N ALA A 346 -5.22 0.82 -10.41
CA ALA A 346 -5.34 1.92 -9.45
C ALA A 346 -6.78 2.21 -8.99
N PRO A 347 -6.97 2.81 -7.80
CA PRO A 347 -8.29 3.25 -7.33
C PRO A 347 -8.87 4.46 -8.08
N ILE A 348 -8.08 5.20 -8.84
CA ILE A 348 -8.48 6.40 -9.58
C ILE A 348 -8.20 6.18 -11.06
N PHE A 349 -9.21 6.41 -11.90
CA PHE A 349 -9.08 6.30 -13.36
C PHE A 349 -9.37 7.64 -14.04
N THR A 350 -8.45 8.11 -14.88
CA THR A 350 -8.53 9.43 -15.51
C THR A 350 -8.83 9.38 -17.00
N SER A 351 -9.44 10.46 -17.50
CA SER A 351 -9.52 10.82 -18.91
C SER A 351 -9.04 12.26 -19.11
N ARG A 352 -9.09 12.75 -20.35
CA ARG A 352 -8.84 14.18 -20.64
C ARG A 352 -9.88 15.12 -20.04
N GLU A 353 -11.08 14.63 -19.73
CA GLU A 353 -12.22 15.42 -19.29
C GLU A 353 -12.47 15.34 -17.78
N GLY A 354 -11.85 14.39 -17.08
CA GLY A 354 -12.05 14.19 -15.65
C GLY A 354 -11.56 12.83 -15.17
N LEU A 355 -12.16 12.35 -14.08
CA LEU A 355 -11.84 11.05 -13.50
C LEU A 355 -13.11 10.36 -12.98
N PHE A 356 -13.02 9.06 -12.75
CA PHE A 356 -13.95 8.34 -11.89
C PHE A 356 -13.16 7.52 -10.84
N LEU A 357 -13.85 7.21 -9.75
CA LEU A 357 -13.31 6.42 -8.65
C LEU A 357 -13.66 4.95 -8.88
N GLN A 358 -12.67 4.08 -8.95
CA GLN A 358 -12.86 2.65 -9.07
C GLN A 358 -13.41 2.06 -7.76
N THR A 359 -13.95 0.86 -7.81
CA THR A 359 -14.60 0.23 -6.66
C THR A 359 -13.66 0.09 -5.46
N ILE A 360 -12.37 -0.19 -5.68
CA ILE A 360 -11.34 -0.33 -4.64
C ILE A 360 -10.98 0.98 -3.91
N PHE A 361 -11.39 2.14 -4.46
CA PHE A 361 -11.22 3.43 -3.79
C PHE A 361 -12.02 3.50 -2.48
N HIS A 362 -13.23 2.98 -2.49
CA HIS A 362 -14.18 3.13 -1.38
C HIS A 362 -13.74 2.39 -0.09
N PRO A 363 -13.32 1.11 -0.11
CA PRO A 363 -12.80 0.48 1.09
C PRO A 363 -11.52 1.16 1.58
N PHE A 364 -10.61 1.61 0.70
CA PHE A 364 -9.43 2.35 1.12
C PHE A 364 -9.82 3.63 1.89
N GLU A 365 -10.72 4.46 1.32
CA GLU A 365 -11.21 5.68 1.98
C GLU A 365 -11.87 5.37 3.33
N LEU A 366 -12.68 4.30 3.38
CA LEU A 366 -13.39 3.88 4.59
C LEU A 366 -12.43 3.52 5.73
N TYR A 367 -11.45 2.65 5.44
CA TYR A 367 -10.46 2.27 6.44
C TYR A 367 -9.59 3.46 6.85
N ARG A 368 -9.10 4.24 5.91
CA ARG A 368 -8.26 5.41 6.22
C ARG A 368 -8.95 6.44 7.10
N ARG A 369 -10.26 6.61 6.92
CA ARG A 369 -11.08 7.57 7.67
C ARG A 369 -11.39 7.11 9.08
N PHE A 370 -11.68 5.83 9.27
CA PHE A 370 -12.27 5.32 10.50
C PHE A 370 -11.35 4.40 11.31
N CYS A 371 -10.22 3.95 10.77
CA CYS A 371 -9.27 3.13 11.50
C CYS A 371 -8.68 3.90 12.68
N GLY A 372 -8.77 3.31 13.87
CA GLY A 372 -8.11 3.81 15.07
C GLY A 372 -6.60 3.57 15.05
N ASN A 373 -5.92 3.95 16.12
CA ASN A 373 -4.47 3.83 16.24
C ASN A 373 -4.01 2.56 16.99
N ILE A 374 -4.93 1.77 17.53
CA ILE A 374 -4.67 0.50 18.23
C ILE A 374 -5.47 -0.61 17.58
N ALA A 375 -4.81 -1.68 17.18
CA ALA A 375 -5.43 -2.90 16.71
C ALA A 375 -5.87 -3.75 17.90
N LEU A 376 -7.11 -4.22 17.87
CA LEU A 376 -7.68 -5.13 18.84
C LEU A 376 -7.71 -6.57 18.28
N ASP A 377 -7.81 -7.55 19.19
CA ASP A 377 -7.96 -8.97 18.87
C ASP A 377 -9.42 -9.42 19.10
N PRO A 378 -10.33 -9.21 18.12
CA PRO A 378 -11.70 -9.64 18.24
C PRO A 378 -11.83 -11.17 18.15
N PHE A 379 -12.68 -11.75 18.95
CA PHE A 379 -13.12 -13.13 18.73
C PHE A 379 -14.45 -13.13 17.98
N TRP A 380 -14.55 -13.89 16.86
CA TRP A 380 -15.82 -14.04 16.16
C TRP A 380 -16.09 -15.48 15.75
N LYS A 381 -17.35 -15.84 15.72
CA LYS A 381 -17.87 -17.14 15.27
C LYS A 381 -19.16 -16.95 14.52
N GLY A 382 -19.52 -17.91 13.68
CA GLY A 382 -20.77 -17.87 12.94
C GLY A 382 -20.74 -18.81 11.74
N ASP A 383 -21.44 -18.40 10.70
CA ASP A 383 -21.56 -19.15 9.47
C ASP A 383 -20.19 -19.30 8.81
N THR A 384 -20.01 -20.43 8.12
CA THR A 384 -18.75 -20.79 7.47
C THR A 384 -19.01 -21.27 6.04
N PHE A 385 -17.99 -21.16 5.20
CA PHE A 385 -17.97 -21.72 3.87
C PHE A 385 -16.66 -22.49 3.62
N SER A 386 -16.57 -23.23 2.52
CA SER A 386 -15.37 -23.96 2.12
C SER A 386 -15.08 -23.65 0.66
N ALA A 387 -13.88 -23.16 0.37
CA ALA A 387 -13.40 -22.81 -0.97
C ALA A 387 -11.89 -22.67 -0.99
N GLY A 388 -11.26 -22.68 -2.16
CA GLY A 388 -9.83 -22.38 -2.33
C GLY A 388 -8.89 -23.28 -1.52
N GLY A 389 -9.30 -24.54 -1.25
CA GLY A 389 -8.54 -25.47 -0.41
C GLY A 389 -8.75 -25.33 1.10
N TYR A 390 -9.47 -24.31 1.54
CA TYR A 390 -9.82 -24.11 2.95
C TYR A 390 -11.17 -24.75 3.28
N THR A 391 -11.31 -25.20 4.51
CA THR A 391 -12.56 -25.77 5.06
C THR A 391 -13.02 -24.95 6.27
N ALA A 392 -14.33 -24.75 6.38
CA ALA A 392 -14.96 -24.07 7.50
C ALA A 392 -14.41 -22.65 7.79
N LEU A 393 -14.08 -21.89 6.73
CA LEU A 393 -13.74 -20.49 6.88
C LEU A 393 -14.95 -19.68 7.33
N ARG A 394 -14.75 -18.74 8.22
CA ARG A 394 -15.80 -17.83 8.68
C ARG A 394 -16.29 -16.96 7.53
N THR A 395 -17.59 -16.81 7.34
CA THR A 395 -18.15 -16.00 6.26
C THR A 395 -17.89 -14.50 6.48
N LEU A 396 -17.80 -14.07 7.73
CA LEU A 396 -17.37 -12.71 8.06
C LEU A 396 -15.85 -12.65 8.25
N ASP A 397 -15.17 -11.73 7.59
CA ASP A 397 -13.79 -11.34 7.89
C ASP A 397 -13.82 -10.05 8.71
N VAL A 398 -13.15 -10.04 9.88
CA VAL A 398 -13.32 -8.99 10.90
C VAL A 398 -11.98 -8.44 11.35
N ALA A 399 -11.91 -7.10 11.46
CA ALA A 399 -10.88 -6.39 12.21
C ALA A 399 -11.53 -5.37 13.14
N ALA A 400 -10.89 -5.09 14.27
CA ALA A 400 -11.35 -4.07 15.21
C ALA A 400 -10.20 -3.14 15.61
N THR A 401 -10.50 -1.86 15.74
CA THR A 401 -9.51 -0.84 16.09
C THR A 401 -10.05 0.15 17.11
N LEU A 402 -9.20 0.61 18.01
CA LEU A 402 -9.53 1.59 19.04
C LEU A 402 -8.80 2.91 18.78
N ASP A 403 -9.52 4.01 18.84
CA ASP A 403 -8.96 5.36 18.99
C ASP A 403 -9.22 5.83 20.43
N GLU A 404 -8.22 5.69 21.31
CA GLU A 404 -8.34 6.04 22.72
C GLU A 404 -8.62 7.54 22.93
N ALA A 405 -8.00 8.40 22.10
CA ALA A 405 -8.16 9.84 22.23
C ALA A 405 -9.59 10.29 21.90
N LYS A 406 -10.21 9.65 20.92
CA LYS A 406 -11.61 9.91 20.53
C LYS A 406 -12.60 9.06 21.32
N ARG A 407 -12.13 8.08 22.11
CA ARG A 407 -12.97 7.07 22.75
C ARG A 407 -13.90 6.41 21.76
N SER A 408 -13.35 5.93 20.65
CA SER A 408 -14.10 5.35 19.54
C SER A 408 -13.55 3.99 19.16
N LEU A 409 -14.43 3.01 19.09
CA LEU A 409 -14.16 1.68 18.52
C LEU A 409 -14.63 1.67 17.07
N SER A 410 -13.78 1.21 16.15
CA SER A 410 -14.20 0.90 14.79
C SER A 410 -14.12 -0.60 14.54
N VAL A 411 -15.18 -1.17 14.01
CA VAL A 411 -15.25 -2.59 13.63
C VAL A 411 -15.45 -2.67 12.13
N PHE A 412 -14.47 -3.26 11.45
CA PHE A 412 -14.50 -3.48 10.01
C PHE A 412 -14.91 -4.91 9.73
N VAL A 413 -15.95 -5.09 8.94
CA VAL A 413 -16.53 -6.40 8.62
C VAL A 413 -16.70 -6.52 7.12
N VAL A 414 -16.12 -7.58 6.55
CA VAL A 414 -16.37 -7.97 5.16
C VAL A 414 -17.27 -9.21 5.17
N ASN A 415 -18.45 -9.09 4.58
CA ASN A 415 -19.32 -10.25 4.36
C ASN A 415 -18.91 -10.92 3.05
N ARG A 416 -18.30 -12.10 3.16
CA ARG A 416 -17.80 -12.92 2.05
C ARG A 416 -18.87 -13.78 1.37
N SER A 417 -20.15 -13.74 1.83
CA SER A 417 -21.25 -14.36 1.11
C SER A 417 -21.69 -13.49 -0.06
N GLY A 418 -21.80 -14.09 -1.23
CA GLY A 418 -22.34 -13.41 -2.42
C GLY A 418 -23.86 -13.20 -2.40
N THR A 419 -24.58 -13.87 -1.49
CA THR A 419 -26.06 -13.95 -1.50
C THR A 419 -26.73 -13.67 -0.17
N ASP A 420 -26.03 -13.91 0.97
CA ASP A 420 -26.67 -13.95 2.27
C ASP A 420 -26.34 -12.73 3.12
N ALA A 421 -27.37 -12.05 3.59
CA ALA A 421 -27.25 -11.08 4.65
C ALA A 421 -27.05 -11.78 6.00
N LEU A 422 -26.09 -11.33 6.81
CA LEU A 422 -25.70 -12.02 8.04
C LEU A 422 -26.05 -11.20 9.28
N GLU A 423 -27.11 -11.61 9.97
CA GLU A 423 -27.46 -11.08 11.29
C GLU A 423 -26.38 -11.43 12.31
N THR A 424 -25.87 -10.43 13.02
CA THR A 424 -24.71 -10.55 13.90
C THR A 424 -24.93 -9.78 15.18
N THR A 425 -24.62 -10.40 16.32
CA THR A 425 -24.53 -9.73 17.61
C THR A 425 -23.08 -9.35 17.89
N ILE A 426 -22.81 -8.09 18.18
CA ILE A 426 -21.51 -7.59 18.59
C ILE A 426 -21.58 -7.28 20.09
N THR A 427 -20.64 -7.83 20.86
CA THR A 427 -20.59 -7.66 22.31
C THR A 427 -19.25 -7.10 22.75
N LEU A 428 -19.28 -6.08 23.61
CA LEU A 428 -18.10 -5.62 24.34
C LEU A 428 -17.99 -6.43 25.64
N ASP A 429 -16.82 -7.04 25.86
CA ASP A 429 -16.53 -7.76 27.09
C ASP A 429 -16.19 -6.78 28.24
N SER A 430 -15.68 -5.57 27.89
CA SER A 430 -15.41 -4.46 28.79
C SER A 430 -15.91 -3.14 28.18
N GLY A 431 -16.42 -2.22 29.02
CA GLY A 431 -16.94 -0.94 28.57
C GLY A 431 -18.36 -1.00 27.98
N PHE A 432 -18.83 0.14 27.47
CA PHE A 432 -20.17 0.30 26.93
C PHE A 432 -20.15 1.20 25.69
N PHE A 433 -21.07 0.97 24.77
CA PHE A 433 -21.37 1.90 23.69
C PHE A 433 -22.01 3.19 24.24
N ALA A 434 -21.57 4.35 23.79
CA ALA A 434 -22.04 5.65 24.25
C ALA A 434 -22.90 6.34 23.18
N GLY A 435 -24.02 5.74 22.81
CA GLY A 435 -25.00 6.36 21.90
C GLY A 435 -25.18 5.60 20.59
N ALA A 436 -25.48 6.37 19.52
CA ALA A 436 -25.73 5.81 18.20
C ALA A 436 -24.42 5.35 17.54
N VAL A 437 -24.47 4.23 16.85
CA VAL A 437 -23.36 3.68 16.07
C VAL A 437 -23.60 4.03 14.60
N GLU A 438 -22.60 4.62 13.97
CA GLU A 438 -22.63 4.87 12.53
C GLU A 438 -22.15 3.63 11.78
N ALA A 439 -22.94 3.17 10.80
CA ALA A 439 -22.57 2.11 9.88
C ALA A 439 -22.33 2.72 8.50
N HIS A 440 -21.13 2.54 7.96
CA HIS A 440 -20.78 2.95 6.60
C HIS A 440 -20.53 1.70 5.78
N VAL A 441 -21.30 1.53 4.69
CA VAL A 441 -21.30 0.29 3.91
C VAL A 441 -20.89 0.58 2.48
N VAL A 442 -19.86 -0.10 1.99
CA VAL A 442 -19.52 -0.20 0.57
C VAL A 442 -20.26 -1.38 -0.02
N ASN A 443 -21.10 -1.13 -1.00
CA ASN A 443 -21.87 -2.15 -1.69
C ASN A 443 -22.27 -1.70 -3.10
N GLY A 444 -22.89 -2.60 -3.87
CA GLY A 444 -23.38 -2.40 -5.22
C GLY A 444 -24.46 -3.45 -5.57
N PRO A 445 -25.02 -3.40 -6.79
CA PRO A 445 -26.12 -4.27 -7.17
C PRO A 445 -25.75 -5.76 -7.27
N ASP A 446 -24.49 -6.07 -7.55
CA ASP A 446 -23.94 -7.44 -7.62
C ASP A 446 -22.41 -7.43 -7.51
N ILE A 447 -21.81 -8.62 -7.32
CA ILE A 447 -20.35 -8.79 -7.13
C ILE A 447 -19.51 -8.35 -8.34
N LYS A 448 -20.09 -8.27 -9.53
CA LYS A 448 -19.39 -7.85 -10.77
C LYS A 448 -19.65 -6.38 -11.12
N ALA A 449 -20.39 -5.65 -10.29
CA ALA A 449 -20.66 -4.23 -10.51
C ALA A 449 -19.37 -3.42 -10.57
N VAL A 450 -19.26 -2.55 -11.57
CA VAL A 450 -18.09 -1.69 -11.83
C VAL A 450 -18.49 -0.23 -11.87
N ASN A 451 -17.59 0.65 -11.49
CA ASN A 451 -17.71 2.08 -11.74
C ASN A 451 -17.08 2.45 -13.10
N SER A 452 -17.60 3.46 -13.75
CA SER A 452 -17.11 3.96 -15.05
C SER A 452 -17.43 5.44 -15.22
N PHE A 453 -16.92 6.08 -16.28
CA PHE A 453 -17.30 7.45 -16.62
C PHE A 453 -18.81 7.61 -16.84
N ALA A 454 -19.47 6.62 -17.43
CA ALA A 454 -20.91 6.66 -17.65
C ALA A 454 -21.74 6.39 -16.37
N GLN A 455 -21.21 5.59 -15.48
CA GLN A 455 -21.86 5.13 -14.24
C GLN A 455 -20.87 5.16 -13.08
N PRO A 456 -20.52 6.35 -12.56
CA PRO A 456 -19.41 6.51 -11.61
C PRO A 456 -19.73 6.04 -10.19
N ASN A 457 -20.99 5.71 -9.88
CA ASN A 457 -21.44 5.39 -8.53
C ASN A 457 -22.30 4.12 -8.46
N GLN A 458 -22.06 3.11 -9.32
CA GLN A 458 -22.73 1.81 -9.19
C GLN A 458 -22.33 1.09 -7.90
N VAL A 459 -21.06 1.17 -7.56
CA VAL A 459 -20.52 0.78 -6.27
C VAL A 459 -20.16 2.05 -5.51
N GLY A 460 -20.65 2.18 -4.30
CA GLY A 460 -20.44 3.36 -3.49
C GLY A 460 -20.64 3.11 -2.01
N VAL A 461 -20.60 4.19 -1.23
CA VAL A 461 -20.77 4.14 0.22
C VAL A 461 -22.17 4.67 0.57
N HIS A 462 -22.93 3.88 1.32
CA HIS A 462 -24.11 4.37 2.00
C HIS A 462 -23.95 4.26 3.52
N SER A 463 -24.75 5.03 4.28
CA SER A 463 -24.62 5.09 5.72
C SER A 463 -25.96 4.90 6.41
N ALA A 464 -25.91 4.24 7.57
CA ALA A 464 -27.06 4.03 8.44
C ALA A 464 -26.65 4.29 9.90
N THR A 465 -27.66 4.49 10.75
CA THR A 465 -27.45 4.63 12.18
C THR A 465 -28.07 3.46 12.90
N LEU A 466 -27.30 2.80 13.76
CA LEU A 466 -27.74 1.68 14.58
C LEU A 466 -27.84 2.08 16.04
N SER A 467 -28.76 1.47 16.77
CA SER A 467 -28.93 1.68 18.22
C SER A 467 -28.25 0.56 19.00
N ALA A 468 -27.27 0.92 19.82
CA ALA A 468 -26.62 -0.01 20.73
C ALA A 468 -27.31 -0.04 22.09
N GLN A 469 -27.26 -1.19 22.76
CA GLN A 469 -27.81 -1.39 24.12
C GLN A 469 -26.67 -1.73 25.08
N ARG A 470 -26.16 -0.76 25.80
CA ARG A 470 -25.00 -0.92 26.71
C ARG A 470 -23.82 -1.59 25.98
N SER A 471 -23.57 -2.88 26.26
CA SER A 471 -22.48 -3.65 25.68
C SER A 471 -22.86 -4.48 24.45
N HIS A 472 -24.08 -4.34 23.93
CA HIS A 472 -24.58 -5.15 22.82
C HIS A 472 -25.02 -4.27 21.65
N LEU A 473 -24.67 -4.69 20.44
CA LEU A 473 -25.09 -4.10 19.19
C LEU A 473 -25.58 -5.23 18.26
N HIS A 474 -26.75 -5.08 17.66
CA HIS A 474 -27.22 -5.95 16.60
C HIS A 474 -27.04 -5.25 15.27
N ALA A 475 -26.37 -5.92 14.34
CA ALA A 475 -26.11 -5.43 13.00
C ALA A 475 -26.41 -6.54 11.98
N THR A 476 -26.91 -6.15 10.81
CA THR A 476 -27.05 -7.04 9.65
C THR A 476 -26.04 -6.59 8.61
N PHE A 477 -25.13 -7.49 8.24
CA PHE A 477 -24.16 -7.25 7.19
C PHE A 477 -24.73 -7.72 5.86
N GLU A 478 -24.92 -6.80 4.92
CA GLU A 478 -25.44 -7.10 3.59
C GLU A 478 -24.56 -8.13 2.85
N PRO A 479 -25.11 -8.90 1.89
CA PRO A 479 -24.29 -9.77 1.04
C PRO A 479 -23.18 -8.94 0.35
N HIS A 480 -22.05 -9.56 0.08
CA HIS A 480 -20.91 -8.96 -0.66
C HIS A 480 -20.61 -7.50 -0.29
N SER A 481 -20.55 -7.19 1.00
CA SER A 481 -20.38 -5.83 1.50
C SER A 481 -19.14 -5.66 2.38
N VAL A 482 -18.66 -4.42 2.43
CA VAL A 482 -17.67 -3.95 3.42
C VAL A 482 -18.35 -2.95 4.34
N THR A 483 -18.38 -3.24 5.62
CA THR A 483 -19.00 -2.36 6.62
C THR A 483 -17.97 -1.86 7.63
N ALA A 484 -17.92 -0.55 7.85
CA ALA A 484 -17.28 0.05 9.01
C ALA A 484 -18.34 0.51 10.01
N LEU A 485 -18.30 -0.07 11.21
CA LEU A 485 -19.11 0.39 12.35
C LEU A 485 -18.25 1.32 13.19
N VAL A 486 -18.69 2.56 13.37
CA VAL A 486 -18.04 3.57 14.21
C VAL A 486 -18.82 3.72 15.50
N CYS A 487 -18.24 3.23 16.57
CA CYS A 487 -18.90 3.06 17.86
C CYS A 487 -18.29 4.00 18.89
N PRO A 488 -19.00 5.07 19.30
CA PRO A 488 -18.59 5.85 20.46
C PRO A 488 -18.60 5.00 21.72
N LEU A 489 -17.61 5.19 22.61
CA LEU A 489 -17.47 4.46 23.87
C LEU A 489 -17.75 5.36 25.09
N ALA A 490 -18.45 4.80 26.10
CA ALA A 490 -18.79 5.51 27.33
C ALA A 490 -17.60 5.65 28.29
#